data_3ab336856a85714181472400323c9ff1
#
_entry.id   3ab336856a85714181472400323c9ff1
#
_cell.length_a   1.000
_cell.length_b   1.000
_cell.length_c   1.000
_cell.angle_alpha   90.00
_cell.angle_beta   90.00
_cell.angle_gamma   90.00
#
_symmetry.space_group_name_H-M   'P 1'
#
loop_
_entity.id
_entity.type
_entity.pdbx_description
1 polymer ?
#
loop_
_entity_poly.entity_id
_entity_poly.type
_entity_poly.pdbx_seq_one_letter_code
_entity_poly.pdbx_strand_id
1 'polypeptide(L)'
;MKNFLQFLFISIIAFAFNSCKKENPVSSKPPIVNAGSSQTIQLPVSSVSLTGSVDSGKNKIVGYLWSEVSGPNVPVIISESSAATVVKGLIVGDYIFQFMAIDENGLSGIDTVFVKVTPSPIITLNLQPDNNPTEVHIWGNSSGLDQSTPTSHELGAAEWTYNGQNIGIRAAFKFDLSSIPSNAVIVSAKLSLYSNPNALNGDHVNPNYGTDNSMFIQKITTSWDAATVNWIHQPATSNTNQISIPSTTLPTLDLIDIDVTKLVNDMVINNSNYGFMIRLQNEILYNSRIFCSSKYPDATKHPKLVVVYQLK
;
A
#
# COMPACT_ATOMS: atom_id res chain seq x y z
N MET A 1 120.99 -1.33 8.47
CA MET A 1 120.67 -1.25 9.91
C MET A 1 119.21 -1.59 10.07
N LYS A 2 118.94 -2.53 10.97
CA LYS A 2 117.70 -2.91 11.64
C LYS A 2 116.62 -3.67 10.85
N ASN A 3 116.63 -4.92 11.17
CA ASN A 3 115.57 -5.94 11.01
C ASN A 3 114.26 -5.50 11.59
N PHE A 4 113.16 -5.98 10.96
CA PHE A 4 111.93 -6.19 11.68
C PHE A 4 111.19 -7.44 11.16
N LEU A 5 110.90 -8.29 12.11
CA LEU A 5 110.35 -9.65 12.05
C LEU A 5 108.88 -9.59 11.67
N GLN A 6 108.44 -10.37 10.66
CA GLN A 6 107.04 -10.52 10.34
C GLN A 6 106.45 -11.70 11.14
N PHE A 7 105.48 -11.45 11.97
CA PHE A 7 104.57 -12.47 12.58
C PHE A 7 103.38 -12.71 11.67
N LEU A 8 103.24 -13.96 11.23
CA LEU A 8 102.14 -14.45 10.42
C LEU A 8 101.05 -14.88 11.38
N PHE A 9 99.89 -14.14 11.41
CA PHE A 9 98.67 -14.56 12.10
C PHE A 9 97.76 -15.30 11.11
N ILE A 10 97.60 -16.60 11.33
CA ILE A 10 96.59 -17.41 10.61
C ILE A 10 95.23 -17.21 11.30
N SER A 11 94.33 -16.50 10.66
CA SER A 11 92.97 -16.32 11.09
C SER A 11 92.09 -17.51 10.55
N ILE A 12 91.59 -18.36 11.43
CA ILE A 12 90.67 -19.39 11.10
C ILE A 12 89.28 -18.75 10.97
N ILE A 13 88.76 -18.64 9.74
CA ILE A 13 87.42 -18.20 9.47
C ILE A 13 86.50 -19.41 9.62
N ALA A 14 85.69 -19.45 10.72
CA ALA A 14 84.63 -20.40 10.91
C ALA A 14 83.43 -20.02 9.99
N PHE A 15 83.19 -20.78 8.96
CA PHE A 15 81.96 -20.71 8.18
C PHE A 15 80.76 -21.19 9.01
N ALA A 16 79.95 -20.28 9.54
CA ALA A 16 78.69 -20.60 10.09
C ALA A 16 77.72 -20.94 8.92
N PHE A 17 77.40 -22.22 8.77
CA PHE A 17 76.27 -22.64 7.88
C PHE A 17 74.96 -22.18 8.51
N ASN A 18 74.45 -21.06 8.01
CA ASN A 18 73.06 -20.69 8.23
C ASN A 18 72.17 -21.75 7.57
N SER A 19 71.57 -22.60 8.39
CA SER A 19 70.52 -23.54 7.96
C SER A 19 69.32 -22.71 7.50
N CYS A 20 69.21 -22.54 6.18
CA CYS A 20 68.00 -22.00 5.58
C CYS A 20 66.83 -22.93 5.95
N LYS A 21 65.95 -22.50 6.87
CA LYS A 21 64.66 -23.16 7.05
C LYS A 21 63.93 -23.13 5.73
N LYS A 22 63.63 -24.29 5.18
CA LYS A 22 62.82 -24.43 3.98
C LYS A 22 61.43 -23.93 4.37
N GLU A 23 61.14 -22.65 4.04
CA GLU A 23 59.76 -22.15 4.13
C GLU A 23 58.94 -23.02 3.20
N ASN A 24 57.86 -23.61 3.73
CA ASN A 24 56.88 -24.29 2.89
C ASN A 24 56.36 -23.27 1.87
N PRO A 25 56.24 -23.63 0.59
CA PRO A 25 55.73 -22.70 -0.40
C PRO A 25 54.32 -22.26 0.02
N VAL A 26 54.20 -20.97 0.25
CA VAL A 26 52.89 -20.33 0.49
C VAL A 26 52.01 -20.66 -0.71
N SER A 27 50.80 -21.15 -0.45
CA SER A 27 49.84 -21.41 -1.53
C SER A 27 49.63 -20.12 -2.35
N SER A 28 49.94 -20.15 -3.64
CA SER A 28 49.80 -18.99 -4.53
C SER A 28 48.37 -18.86 -5.13
N LYS A 29 47.43 -19.67 -4.64
CA LYS A 29 46.06 -19.65 -5.16
C LYS A 29 45.17 -18.82 -4.24
N PRO A 30 44.38 -17.86 -4.82
CA PRO A 30 43.41 -17.12 -4.05
C PRO A 30 42.27 -18.05 -3.52
N PRO A 31 41.55 -17.64 -2.48
CA PRO A 31 40.39 -18.38 -1.99
C PRO A 31 39.31 -18.48 -3.07
N ILE A 32 38.62 -19.60 -3.13
CA ILE A 32 37.44 -19.79 -3.99
C ILE A 32 36.23 -19.29 -3.21
N VAL A 33 35.57 -18.28 -3.75
CA VAL A 33 34.45 -17.59 -3.10
C VAL A 33 33.13 -17.96 -3.80
N ASN A 34 32.07 -18.09 -3.03
CA ASN A 34 30.71 -18.25 -3.53
C ASN A 34 29.79 -17.28 -2.78
N ALA A 35 29.17 -16.35 -3.50
CA ALA A 35 28.25 -15.34 -2.96
C ALA A 35 26.82 -15.86 -2.69
N GLY A 36 26.58 -17.16 -2.93
CA GLY A 36 25.28 -17.79 -2.75
C GLY A 36 24.40 -17.71 -4.01
N SER A 37 23.17 -18.23 -3.88
CA SER A 37 22.23 -18.29 -5.00
C SER A 37 21.49 -16.98 -5.19
N SER A 38 21.17 -16.66 -6.45
CA SER A 38 20.28 -15.54 -6.82
C SER A 38 18.94 -15.64 -6.11
N GLN A 39 18.39 -14.48 -5.72
CA GLN A 39 17.13 -14.38 -4.97
C GLN A 39 16.15 -13.44 -5.68
N THR A 40 14.86 -13.70 -5.48
CA THR A 40 13.79 -12.77 -5.88
C THR A 40 12.94 -12.48 -4.66
N ILE A 41 12.75 -11.19 -4.37
CA ILE A 41 11.80 -10.73 -3.34
C ILE A 41 10.74 -9.85 -3.97
N GLN A 42 9.61 -9.73 -3.28
CA GLN A 42 8.50 -8.88 -3.72
C GLN A 42 8.20 -7.84 -2.63
N LEU A 43 8.07 -6.57 -3.02
CA LEU A 43 7.61 -5.55 -2.09
C LEU A 43 6.24 -5.93 -1.50
N PRO A 44 5.96 -5.60 -0.24
CA PRO A 44 6.68 -4.67 0.64
C PRO A 44 7.92 -5.25 1.35
N VAL A 45 8.31 -6.51 1.07
CA VAL A 45 9.56 -7.06 1.60
C VAL A 45 10.73 -6.35 0.89
N SER A 46 11.40 -5.46 1.61
CA SER A 46 12.50 -4.62 1.09
C SER A 46 13.86 -5.00 1.65
N SER A 47 14.01 -6.22 2.15
CA SER A 47 15.27 -6.73 2.69
C SER A 47 15.53 -8.17 2.27
N VAL A 48 16.82 -8.52 2.16
CA VAL A 48 17.28 -9.86 1.79
C VAL A 48 18.48 -10.27 2.65
N SER A 49 18.57 -11.56 3.00
CA SER A 49 19.74 -12.14 3.65
C SER A 49 20.67 -12.71 2.59
N LEU A 50 21.94 -12.32 2.60
CA LEU A 50 22.99 -12.86 1.75
C LEU A 50 23.97 -13.67 2.61
N THR A 51 24.39 -14.82 2.09
CA THR A 51 25.35 -15.69 2.78
C THR A 51 26.39 -16.15 1.77
N GLY A 52 27.63 -15.69 1.99
CA GLY A 52 28.79 -16.14 1.25
C GLY A 52 29.47 -17.33 1.91
N SER A 53 30.13 -18.14 1.10
CA SER A 53 31.00 -19.23 1.54
C SER A 53 32.35 -19.16 0.84
N VAL A 54 33.38 -19.73 1.49
CA VAL A 54 34.75 -19.66 1.00
C VAL A 54 35.42 -21.00 1.17
N ASP A 55 36.05 -21.51 0.12
CA ASP A 55 37.05 -22.55 0.20
C ASP A 55 38.45 -21.90 0.15
N SER A 56 39.08 -21.84 1.30
CA SER A 56 40.40 -21.22 1.45
C SER A 56 41.56 -22.21 1.22
N GLY A 57 41.28 -23.48 0.96
CA GLY A 57 42.27 -24.54 0.91
C GLY A 57 43.00 -24.67 2.24
N LYS A 58 44.29 -24.27 2.27
CA LYS A 58 45.13 -24.35 3.50
C LYS A 58 45.34 -23.01 4.19
N ASN A 59 44.93 -21.90 3.58
CA ASN A 59 45.14 -20.54 4.07
C ASN A 59 44.01 -20.10 4.99
N LYS A 60 44.33 -19.31 6.01
CA LYS A 60 43.32 -18.73 6.91
C LYS A 60 42.68 -17.52 6.25
N ILE A 61 41.34 -17.42 6.25
CA ILE A 61 40.65 -16.21 5.87
C ILE A 61 40.74 -15.18 7.00
N VAL A 62 41.12 -13.94 6.65
CA VAL A 62 41.31 -12.84 7.59
C VAL A 62 40.33 -11.71 7.40
N GLY A 63 39.60 -11.68 6.31
CA GLY A 63 38.57 -10.65 6.06
C GLY A 63 37.52 -11.05 5.03
N TYR A 64 36.36 -10.43 5.17
CA TYR A 64 35.24 -10.49 4.23
C TYR A 64 34.78 -9.07 3.88
N LEU A 65 34.18 -8.91 2.69
CA LEU A 65 33.54 -7.68 2.31
C LEU A 65 32.37 -7.94 1.36
N TRP A 66 31.20 -7.49 1.77
CA TRP A 66 30.06 -7.33 0.89
C TRP A 66 30.00 -5.91 0.35
N SER A 67 29.74 -5.76 -0.93
CA SER A 67 29.53 -4.47 -1.57
C SER A 67 28.45 -4.57 -2.65
N GLU A 68 27.77 -3.45 -2.91
CA GLU A 68 26.91 -3.32 -4.08
C GLU A 68 27.77 -3.02 -5.31
N VAL A 69 27.51 -3.75 -6.39
CA VAL A 69 28.12 -3.49 -7.72
C VAL A 69 27.20 -2.64 -8.57
N SER A 70 25.90 -2.91 -8.53
CA SER A 70 24.86 -2.16 -9.24
C SER A 70 23.50 -2.35 -8.63
N GLY A 71 22.67 -1.31 -8.74
CA GLY A 71 21.27 -1.32 -8.27
C GLY A 71 20.58 0.00 -8.60
N PRO A 72 19.24 0.06 -8.45
CA PRO A 72 18.44 1.27 -8.70
C PRO A 72 18.59 2.34 -7.60
N ASN A 73 19.07 1.96 -6.40
CA ASN A 73 19.41 2.85 -5.29
C ASN A 73 20.56 2.24 -4.49
N VAL A 74 21.13 2.98 -3.56
CA VAL A 74 22.16 2.50 -2.64
C VAL A 74 21.49 1.93 -1.38
N PRO A 75 21.43 0.60 -1.20
CA PRO A 75 20.82 -0.03 -0.03
C PRO A 75 21.77 -0.04 1.16
N VAL A 76 21.28 -0.38 2.35
CA VAL A 76 22.09 -0.52 3.55
C VAL A 76 22.50 -1.97 3.74
N ILE A 77 23.82 -2.24 3.72
CA ILE A 77 24.41 -3.53 4.07
C ILE A 77 24.77 -3.51 5.56
N ILE A 78 24.12 -4.36 6.37
CA ILE A 78 24.19 -4.27 7.85
C ILE A 78 25.55 -4.73 8.39
N SER A 79 26.09 -5.82 7.85
CA SER A 79 27.35 -6.46 8.31
C SER A 79 28.22 -6.78 7.11
N GLU A 80 28.76 -5.73 6.49
CA GLU A 80 29.56 -5.87 5.27
C GLU A 80 30.81 -6.71 5.43
N SER A 81 31.38 -6.76 6.66
CA SER A 81 32.63 -7.49 6.97
C SER A 81 32.38 -8.93 7.46
N SER A 82 31.18 -9.47 7.31
CA SER A 82 30.83 -10.82 7.74
C SER A 82 30.51 -11.73 6.56
N ALA A 83 30.65 -13.04 6.71
CA ALA A 83 30.26 -14.01 5.68
C ALA A 83 28.75 -13.96 5.39
N ALA A 84 27.94 -13.65 6.41
CA ALA A 84 26.50 -13.45 6.26
C ALA A 84 26.12 -12.01 6.58
N THR A 85 25.21 -11.44 5.80
CA THR A 85 24.72 -10.06 5.97
C THR A 85 23.24 -9.96 5.64
N VAL A 86 22.63 -8.84 6.04
CA VAL A 86 21.29 -8.43 5.61
C VAL A 86 21.40 -7.12 4.86
N VAL A 87 20.81 -7.08 3.68
CA VAL A 87 20.67 -5.86 2.88
C VAL A 87 19.27 -5.33 3.06
N LYS A 88 19.12 -4.02 3.33
CA LYS A 88 17.83 -3.33 3.60
C LYS A 88 17.64 -2.11 2.71
N GLY A 89 16.37 -1.71 2.57
CA GLY A 89 16.02 -0.51 1.79
C GLY A 89 16.05 -0.73 0.29
N LEU A 90 15.83 -1.97 -0.15
CA LEU A 90 15.72 -2.33 -1.55
C LEU A 90 14.43 -1.77 -2.15
N ILE A 91 14.49 -1.22 -3.36
CA ILE A 91 13.36 -0.79 -4.18
C ILE A 91 13.22 -1.67 -5.41
N VAL A 92 12.15 -1.53 -6.17
CA VAL A 92 11.92 -2.30 -7.42
C VAL A 92 13.10 -2.17 -8.37
N GLY A 93 13.60 -3.30 -8.84
CA GLY A 93 14.70 -3.41 -9.80
C GLY A 93 15.64 -4.57 -9.53
N ASP A 94 16.73 -4.58 -10.27
CA ASP A 94 17.73 -5.64 -10.26
C ASP A 94 19.01 -5.13 -9.58
N TYR A 95 19.55 -5.92 -8.65
CA TYR A 95 20.78 -5.63 -7.89
C TYR A 95 21.80 -6.71 -8.14
N ILE A 96 23.07 -6.31 -8.13
CA ILE A 96 24.23 -7.20 -8.09
C ILE A 96 25.05 -6.85 -6.86
N PHE A 97 25.24 -7.82 -5.96
CA PHE A 97 26.14 -7.72 -4.81
C PHE A 97 27.35 -8.58 -5.03
N GLN A 98 28.51 -8.09 -4.57
CA GLN A 98 29.79 -8.81 -4.61
C GLN A 98 30.17 -9.23 -3.20
N PHE A 99 30.60 -10.48 -3.06
CA PHE A 99 31.23 -11.01 -1.87
C PHE A 99 32.73 -11.23 -2.14
N MET A 100 33.57 -10.63 -1.33
CA MET A 100 35.03 -10.78 -1.37
C MET A 100 35.51 -11.43 -0.08
N ALA A 101 36.49 -12.33 -0.21
CA ALA A 101 37.25 -12.87 0.93
C ALA A 101 38.73 -12.69 0.70
N ILE A 102 39.48 -12.39 1.77
CA ILE A 102 40.95 -12.17 1.75
C ILE A 102 41.59 -13.16 2.70
N ASP A 103 42.65 -13.84 2.24
CA ASP A 103 43.42 -14.76 3.07
C ASP A 103 44.60 -14.04 3.79
N GLU A 104 45.27 -14.76 4.69
CA GLU A 104 46.41 -14.26 5.48
C GLU A 104 47.64 -13.88 4.64
N ASN A 105 47.67 -14.25 3.36
CA ASN A 105 48.71 -13.89 2.41
C ASN A 105 48.33 -12.67 1.55
N GLY A 106 47.16 -12.07 1.78
CA GLY A 106 46.64 -10.93 1.03
C GLY A 106 46.03 -11.27 -0.32
N LEU A 107 45.84 -12.57 -0.63
CA LEU A 107 45.16 -12.98 -1.85
C LEU A 107 43.66 -12.90 -1.65
N SER A 108 42.94 -12.37 -2.64
CA SER A 108 41.48 -12.22 -2.58
C SER A 108 40.77 -13.03 -3.67
N GLY A 109 39.64 -13.60 -3.29
CA GLY A 109 38.65 -14.16 -4.22
C GLY A 109 37.39 -13.34 -4.17
N ILE A 110 36.64 -13.31 -5.29
CA ILE A 110 35.38 -12.60 -5.40
C ILE A 110 34.36 -13.44 -6.14
N ASP A 111 33.07 -13.25 -5.78
CA ASP A 111 31.94 -13.76 -6.53
C ASP A 111 30.76 -12.79 -6.40
N THR A 112 29.74 -12.93 -7.24
CA THR A 112 28.59 -12.03 -7.26
C THR A 112 27.30 -12.80 -7.14
N VAL A 113 26.29 -12.17 -6.49
CA VAL A 113 24.92 -12.68 -6.38
C VAL A 113 23.94 -11.67 -6.94
N PHE A 114 22.94 -12.16 -7.66
CA PHE A 114 21.86 -11.37 -8.22
C PHE A 114 20.66 -11.37 -7.29
N VAL A 115 20.07 -10.17 -7.07
CA VAL A 115 18.82 -10.02 -6.29
C VAL A 115 17.83 -9.21 -7.14
N LYS A 116 16.68 -9.80 -7.41
CA LYS A 116 15.56 -9.16 -8.09
C LYS A 116 14.49 -8.72 -7.11
N VAL A 117 14.07 -7.46 -7.20
CA VAL A 117 12.96 -6.90 -6.41
C VAL A 117 11.81 -6.59 -7.34
N THR A 118 10.67 -7.27 -7.13
CA THR A 118 9.46 -7.08 -7.92
C THR A 118 8.48 -6.13 -7.20
N PRO A 119 7.58 -5.43 -7.96
CA PRO A 119 6.58 -4.56 -7.36
C PRO A 119 5.64 -5.30 -6.40
N SER A 120 5.05 -4.58 -5.47
CA SER A 120 3.92 -5.08 -4.68
C SER A 120 2.75 -5.48 -5.58
N PRO A 121 2.02 -6.54 -5.24
CA PRO A 121 0.85 -6.93 -6.01
C PRO A 121 -0.24 -5.86 -5.94
N ILE A 122 -0.98 -5.72 -7.03
CA ILE A 122 -2.20 -4.94 -7.09
C ILE A 122 -3.35 -5.82 -6.58
N ILE A 123 -4.08 -5.32 -5.58
CA ILE A 123 -5.20 -6.03 -4.97
C ILE A 123 -6.49 -5.29 -5.34
N THR A 124 -7.50 -6.04 -5.79
CA THR A 124 -8.82 -5.51 -6.12
C THR A 124 -9.85 -6.09 -5.15
N LEU A 125 -10.58 -5.21 -4.47
CA LEU A 125 -11.72 -5.55 -3.63
C LEU A 125 -13.01 -5.13 -4.32
N ASN A 126 -14.00 -6.04 -4.35
CA ASN A 126 -15.36 -5.76 -4.77
C ASN A 126 -16.23 -5.79 -3.51
N LEU A 127 -16.73 -4.63 -3.11
CA LEU A 127 -17.46 -4.45 -1.87
C LEU A 127 -18.91 -4.10 -2.17
N GLN A 128 -19.82 -4.69 -1.41
CA GLN A 128 -21.22 -4.29 -1.28
C GLN A 128 -21.50 -4.06 0.21
N PRO A 129 -22.49 -3.20 0.57
CA PRO A 129 -22.88 -3.08 1.97
C PRO A 129 -23.30 -4.45 2.49
N ASP A 130 -22.80 -4.81 3.67
CA ASP A 130 -23.15 -6.07 4.31
C ASP A 130 -24.53 -6.02 4.99
N ASN A 131 -24.96 -7.14 5.60
CA ASN A 131 -26.24 -7.24 6.29
C ASN A 131 -26.31 -6.45 7.63
N ASN A 132 -25.22 -5.84 8.08
CA ASN A 132 -25.22 -4.92 9.21
C ASN A 132 -25.90 -3.60 8.80
N PRO A 133 -26.49 -2.83 9.72
CA PRO A 133 -27.13 -1.55 9.41
C PRO A 133 -26.07 -0.50 9.02
N THR A 134 -25.51 -0.67 7.82
CA THR A 134 -24.50 0.21 7.21
C THR A 134 -25.12 1.24 6.27
N GLU A 135 -26.44 1.27 6.20
CA GLU A 135 -27.24 2.15 5.34
C GLU A 135 -28.45 2.70 6.08
N VAL A 136 -28.79 3.93 5.78
CA VAL A 136 -30.01 4.58 6.31
C VAL A 136 -30.54 5.63 5.35
N HIS A 137 -31.85 5.68 5.21
CA HIS A 137 -32.60 6.73 4.57
C HIS A 137 -33.04 7.72 5.66
N ILE A 138 -32.62 8.97 5.60
CA ILE A 138 -32.86 10.03 6.58
C ILE A 138 -33.80 11.05 5.93
N TRP A 139 -34.88 11.41 6.60
CA TRP A 139 -35.81 12.39 6.07
C TRP A 139 -36.49 13.24 7.14
N GLY A 140 -36.83 14.47 6.78
CA GLY A 140 -37.45 15.37 7.72
C GLY A 140 -37.37 16.82 7.28
N ASN A 141 -37.64 17.73 8.21
CA ASN A 141 -37.59 19.16 7.99
C ASN A 141 -37.24 19.95 9.27
N SER A 142 -37.07 21.27 9.12
CA SER A 142 -36.80 22.16 10.25
C SER A 142 -38.03 22.41 11.17
N SER A 143 -39.22 21.95 10.76
CA SER A 143 -40.48 22.14 11.50
C SER A 143 -40.83 21.01 12.44
N GLY A 144 -39.94 19.99 12.60
CA GLY A 144 -40.07 18.91 13.58
C GLY A 144 -40.35 17.53 13.04
N LEU A 145 -40.40 17.34 11.71
CA LEU A 145 -40.34 15.99 11.14
C LEU A 145 -38.87 15.52 11.18
N ASP A 146 -38.66 14.40 11.86
CA ASP A 146 -37.34 13.89 12.20
C ASP A 146 -37.36 12.35 12.17
N GLN A 147 -37.01 11.79 11.04
CA GLN A 147 -37.20 10.35 10.76
C GLN A 147 -35.96 9.73 10.14
N SER A 148 -35.86 8.41 10.32
CA SER A 148 -34.96 7.55 9.56
C SER A 148 -35.59 6.20 9.25
N THR A 149 -35.09 5.55 8.19
CA THR A 149 -35.57 4.23 7.77
C THR A 149 -34.38 3.36 7.40
N PRO A 150 -33.78 2.66 8.36
CA PRO A 150 -32.60 1.82 8.12
C PRO A 150 -32.89 0.55 7.32
N THR A 151 -34.16 0.19 7.19
CA THR A 151 -34.63 -0.96 6.40
C THR A 151 -35.18 -0.59 5.04
N SER A 152 -35.01 0.67 4.61
CA SER A 152 -35.48 1.13 3.30
C SER A 152 -34.80 0.36 2.17
N HIS A 153 -35.59 0.00 1.14
CA HIS A 153 -35.07 -0.52 -0.12
C HIS A 153 -34.39 0.55 -0.98
N GLU A 154 -34.29 1.77 -0.48
CA GLU A 154 -33.87 2.95 -1.23
C GLU A 154 -32.77 3.74 -0.51
N LEU A 155 -31.91 4.35 -1.32
CA LEU A 155 -31.02 5.44 -0.95
C LEU A 155 -31.44 6.68 -1.73
N GLY A 156 -31.99 7.68 -1.04
CA GLY A 156 -32.57 8.86 -1.67
C GLY A 156 -31.74 10.13 -1.45
N ALA A 157 -31.76 11.00 -2.46
CA ALA A 157 -31.42 12.39 -2.39
C ALA A 157 -32.59 13.17 -3.02
N ALA A 158 -33.44 13.80 -2.19
CA ALA A 158 -34.65 14.44 -2.69
C ALA A 158 -35.10 15.59 -1.80
N GLU A 159 -35.93 16.46 -2.36
CA GLU A 159 -36.78 17.39 -1.64
C GLU A 159 -38.21 17.16 -2.13
N TRP A 160 -39.09 16.77 -1.21
CA TRP A 160 -40.43 16.30 -1.55
C TRP A 160 -41.47 16.76 -0.54
N THR A 161 -42.66 16.15 -0.55
CA THR A 161 -43.70 16.43 0.44
C THR A 161 -44.13 15.17 1.17
N TYR A 162 -44.37 15.30 2.49
CA TYR A 162 -44.98 14.30 3.33
C TYR A 162 -46.15 14.92 4.13
N ASN A 163 -47.36 14.41 3.95
CA ASN A 163 -48.58 14.98 4.56
C ASN A 163 -48.72 16.49 4.35
N GLY A 164 -48.41 16.97 3.16
CA GLY A 164 -48.48 18.41 2.80
C GLY A 164 -47.37 19.28 3.34
N GLN A 165 -46.35 18.72 4.03
CA GLN A 165 -45.19 19.42 4.49
C GLN A 165 -43.96 19.11 3.58
N ASN A 166 -43.14 20.11 3.32
CA ASN A 166 -41.86 19.89 2.63
C ASN A 166 -40.91 19.10 3.51
N ILE A 167 -40.24 18.12 2.95
CA ILE A 167 -39.21 17.32 3.58
C ILE A 167 -37.99 17.17 2.68
N GLY A 168 -36.82 17.24 3.29
CA GLY A 168 -35.56 16.81 2.67
C GLY A 168 -35.36 15.31 2.89
N ILE A 169 -34.72 14.66 1.93
CA ILE A 169 -34.36 13.25 1.95
C ILE A 169 -32.87 13.15 1.62
N ARG A 170 -32.13 12.43 2.49
CA ARG A 170 -30.71 12.12 2.32
C ARG A 170 -30.46 10.66 2.67
N ALA A 171 -29.37 10.09 2.17
CA ALA A 171 -28.99 8.74 2.56
C ALA A 171 -27.53 8.67 2.96
N ALA A 172 -27.26 7.97 4.07
CA ALA A 172 -25.93 7.63 4.52
C ALA A 172 -25.70 6.12 4.33
N PHE A 173 -24.51 5.75 3.85
CA PHE A 173 -24.13 4.35 3.65
C PHE A 173 -22.59 4.18 3.71
N LYS A 174 -22.15 2.98 4.11
CA LYS A 174 -20.72 2.67 4.19
C LYS A 174 -20.42 1.25 3.75
N PHE A 175 -19.19 1.06 3.28
CA PHE A 175 -18.62 -0.25 2.94
C PHE A 175 -17.55 -0.62 3.98
N ASP A 176 -17.34 -1.90 4.20
CA ASP A 176 -16.24 -2.34 5.06
C ASP A 176 -14.89 -2.21 4.33
N LEU A 177 -14.05 -1.29 4.81
CA LEU A 177 -12.69 -1.06 4.32
C LEU A 177 -11.61 -1.62 5.28
N SER A 178 -12.00 -2.36 6.31
CA SER A 178 -11.10 -2.82 7.38
C SER A 178 -9.98 -3.75 6.90
N SER A 179 -10.17 -4.43 5.77
CA SER A 179 -9.17 -5.28 5.14
C SER A 179 -8.07 -4.50 4.40
N ILE A 180 -8.24 -3.19 4.22
CA ILE A 180 -7.23 -2.34 3.56
C ILE A 180 -6.32 -1.74 4.63
N PRO A 181 -5.00 -2.06 4.63
CA PRO A 181 -4.07 -1.47 5.58
C PRO A 181 -4.00 0.06 5.44
N SER A 182 -3.87 0.78 6.54
CA SER A 182 -3.83 2.26 6.56
C SER A 182 -2.63 2.84 5.80
N ASN A 183 -1.56 2.07 5.62
CA ASN A 183 -0.40 2.44 4.81
C ASN A 183 -0.50 2.01 3.33
N ALA A 184 -1.59 1.38 2.90
CA ALA A 184 -1.79 1.02 1.50
C ALA A 184 -1.89 2.26 0.60
N VAL A 185 -1.50 2.11 -0.66
CA VAL A 185 -1.71 3.11 -1.70
C VAL A 185 -3.00 2.78 -2.44
N ILE A 186 -4.01 3.61 -2.30
CA ILE A 186 -5.25 3.47 -3.08
C ILE A 186 -4.97 3.92 -4.52
N VAL A 187 -5.01 2.96 -5.44
CA VAL A 187 -4.80 3.21 -6.89
C VAL A 187 -6.07 3.76 -7.52
N SER A 188 -7.22 3.17 -7.18
CA SER A 188 -8.53 3.66 -7.60
C SER A 188 -9.64 3.17 -6.67
N ALA A 189 -10.72 3.95 -6.59
CA ALA A 189 -11.96 3.52 -5.96
C ALA A 189 -13.15 4.00 -6.80
N LYS A 190 -14.04 3.08 -7.18
CA LYS A 190 -15.16 3.30 -8.09
C LYS A 190 -16.46 2.89 -7.42
N LEU A 191 -17.37 3.87 -7.27
CA LEU A 191 -18.70 3.69 -6.67
C LEU A 191 -19.76 3.55 -7.76
N SER A 192 -20.62 2.54 -7.65
CA SER A 192 -21.81 2.40 -8.49
C SER A 192 -23.07 2.41 -7.64
N LEU A 193 -24.06 3.21 -8.07
CA LEU A 193 -25.39 3.30 -7.50
C LEU A 193 -26.40 3.07 -8.62
N TYR A 194 -27.37 2.21 -8.38
CA TYR A 194 -28.35 1.81 -9.39
C TYR A 194 -29.69 2.47 -9.11
N SER A 195 -30.26 3.14 -10.12
CA SER A 195 -31.54 3.81 -10.06
C SER A 195 -32.66 2.83 -9.68
N ASN A 196 -33.51 3.20 -8.71
CA ASN A 196 -34.58 2.32 -8.23
C ASN A 196 -35.80 2.40 -9.15
N PRO A 197 -36.12 1.37 -9.95
CA PRO A 197 -37.25 1.42 -10.89
C PRO A 197 -38.62 1.39 -10.20
N ASN A 198 -38.66 1.08 -8.89
CA ASN A 198 -39.89 0.97 -8.10
C ASN A 198 -39.79 1.91 -6.88
N ALA A 199 -39.44 3.17 -7.13
CA ALA A 199 -39.25 4.15 -6.08
C ALA A 199 -40.53 4.35 -5.25
N LEU A 200 -40.38 4.38 -3.93
CA LEU A 200 -41.43 4.66 -2.97
C LEU A 200 -41.39 6.12 -2.48
N ASN A 201 -40.27 6.79 -2.68
CA ASN A 201 -40.05 8.19 -2.35
C ASN A 201 -39.82 9.02 -3.61
N GLY A 202 -40.07 10.32 -3.54
CA GLY A 202 -39.99 11.20 -4.71
C GLY A 202 -41.17 10.91 -5.66
N ASP A 203 -40.90 11.00 -6.96
CA ASP A 203 -41.83 10.56 -7.98
C ASP A 203 -41.78 9.03 -8.11
N HIS A 204 -42.90 8.37 -7.92
CA HIS A 204 -42.99 6.90 -7.88
C HIS A 204 -42.78 6.23 -9.25
N VAL A 205 -42.76 7.02 -10.33
CA VAL A 205 -42.58 6.54 -11.72
C VAL A 205 -41.18 6.83 -12.20
N ASN A 206 -40.66 8.00 -11.83
CA ASN A 206 -39.35 8.51 -12.28
C ASN A 206 -38.45 8.75 -11.09
N PRO A 207 -37.55 7.81 -10.72
CA PRO A 207 -36.64 7.98 -9.60
C PRO A 207 -35.72 9.20 -9.76
N ASN A 208 -35.42 9.60 -10.99
CA ASN A 208 -34.78 10.88 -11.30
C ASN A 208 -35.87 11.87 -11.78
N TYR A 209 -36.27 12.77 -10.90
CA TYR A 209 -37.35 13.71 -11.20
C TYR A 209 -36.95 15.15 -10.90
N GLY A 210 -37.62 16.08 -11.55
CA GLY A 210 -37.51 17.51 -11.33
C GLY A 210 -36.56 18.22 -12.29
N THR A 211 -36.46 19.53 -12.11
CA THR A 211 -35.71 20.43 -13.01
C THR A 211 -34.23 20.56 -12.64
N ASP A 212 -33.90 20.30 -11.35
CA ASP A 212 -32.51 20.31 -10.84
C ASP A 212 -32.32 19.20 -9.80
N ASN A 213 -32.18 17.98 -10.29
CA ASN A 213 -31.88 16.82 -9.46
C ASN A 213 -30.36 16.55 -9.36
N SER A 214 -29.53 17.58 -9.52
CA SER A 214 -28.09 17.50 -9.26
C SER A 214 -27.82 17.13 -7.80
N MET A 215 -26.79 16.33 -7.55
CA MET A 215 -26.52 15.81 -6.21
C MET A 215 -25.04 15.80 -5.86
N PHE A 216 -24.73 15.75 -4.57
CA PHE A 216 -23.41 15.50 -4.04
C PHE A 216 -23.30 14.05 -3.52
N ILE A 217 -22.09 13.49 -3.69
CA ILE A 217 -21.58 12.37 -2.90
C ILE A 217 -20.49 12.94 -2.01
N GLN A 218 -20.69 12.91 -0.70
CA GLN A 218 -19.80 13.49 0.31
C GLN A 218 -19.26 12.41 1.25
N LYS A 219 -18.04 12.60 1.74
CA LYS A 219 -17.50 11.79 2.84
C LYS A 219 -18.15 12.21 4.16
N ILE A 220 -18.62 11.24 4.94
CA ILE A 220 -19.05 11.45 6.32
C ILE A 220 -17.80 11.54 7.21
N THR A 221 -17.81 12.48 8.18
CA THR A 221 -16.65 12.80 9.02
C THR A 221 -16.85 12.48 10.50
N THR A 222 -18.05 12.14 10.91
CA THR A 222 -18.39 11.73 12.30
C THR A 222 -19.05 10.36 12.30
N SER A 223 -18.85 9.60 13.37
CA SER A 223 -19.52 8.30 13.55
C SER A 223 -21.02 8.45 13.60
N TRP A 224 -21.74 7.45 13.11
CA TRP A 224 -23.18 7.37 13.13
C TRP A 224 -23.64 5.92 13.26
N ASP A 225 -24.88 5.75 13.73
CA ASP A 225 -25.55 4.46 13.85
C ASP A 225 -26.89 4.56 13.15
N ALA A 226 -27.18 3.63 12.23
CA ALA A 226 -28.41 3.62 11.44
C ALA A 226 -29.68 3.51 12.29
N ALA A 227 -29.60 2.96 13.50
CA ALA A 227 -30.74 2.85 14.41
C ALA A 227 -31.08 4.15 15.15
N THR A 228 -30.13 5.10 15.24
CA THR A 228 -30.29 6.32 16.06
C THR A 228 -30.17 7.61 15.25
N VAL A 229 -29.51 7.58 14.08
CA VAL A 229 -29.40 8.75 13.20
C VAL A 229 -30.78 9.14 12.67
N ASN A 230 -31.03 10.45 12.59
CA ASN A 230 -32.27 11.01 12.08
C ASN A 230 -32.00 12.36 11.39
N TRP A 231 -33.04 13.08 10.96
CA TRP A 231 -32.88 14.33 10.23
C TRP A 231 -32.17 15.43 11.03
N ILE A 232 -32.47 15.55 12.34
CA ILE A 232 -31.89 16.57 13.22
C ILE A 232 -30.45 16.17 13.65
N HIS A 233 -30.19 14.86 13.81
CA HIS A 233 -28.91 14.33 14.27
C HIS A 233 -28.17 13.61 13.13
N GLN A 234 -28.03 14.27 11.98
CA GLN A 234 -27.27 13.77 10.86
C GLN A 234 -25.77 13.79 11.13
N PRO A 235 -25.01 12.81 10.62
CA PRO A 235 -23.56 12.87 10.72
C PRO A 235 -23.01 14.05 9.89
N ALA A 236 -21.95 14.66 10.38
CA ALA A 236 -21.25 15.71 9.65
C ALA A 236 -20.59 15.17 8.37
N THR A 237 -20.55 15.99 7.34
CA THR A 237 -19.92 15.68 6.06
C THR A 237 -18.83 16.69 5.70
N SER A 238 -17.96 16.34 4.76
CA SER A 238 -16.91 17.21 4.22
C SER A 238 -17.19 17.57 2.78
N ASN A 239 -17.00 18.84 2.45
CA ASN A 239 -17.00 19.33 1.07
C ASN A 239 -15.66 19.09 0.36
N THR A 240 -14.61 18.72 1.10
CA THR A 240 -13.30 18.41 0.51
C THR A 240 -13.39 17.15 -0.33
N ASN A 241 -13.03 17.28 -1.61
CA ASN A 241 -13.09 16.20 -2.60
C ASN A 241 -14.51 15.64 -2.85
N GLN A 242 -15.57 16.32 -2.42
CA GLN A 242 -16.94 15.89 -2.75
C GLN A 242 -17.13 15.70 -4.25
N ILE A 243 -17.96 14.75 -4.63
CA ILE A 243 -18.28 14.48 -6.02
C ILE A 243 -19.59 15.19 -6.36
N SER A 244 -19.56 15.99 -7.41
CA SER A 244 -20.73 16.66 -7.97
C SER A 244 -21.29 15.82 -9.11
N ILE A 245 -22.53 15.36 -8.99
CA ILE A 245 -23.26 14.66 -10.03
C ILE A 245 -24.24 15.65 -10.67
N PRO A 246 -24.14 15.87 -11.98
CA PRO A 246 -25.01 16.83 -12.66
C PRO A 246 -26.47 16.36 -12.69
N SER A 247 -27.39 17.31 -12.90
CA SER A 247 -28.78 17.05 -13.14
C SER A 247 -29.00 16.20 -14.40
N THR A 248 -30.07 15.43 -14.44
CA THR A 248 -30.47 14.61 -15.61
C THR A 248 -31.95 14.72 -15.89
N THR A 249 -32.30 14.65 -17.16
CA THR A 249 -33.68 14.53 -17.64
C THR A 249 -34.10 13.08 -17.90
N LEU A 250 -33.15 12.13 -17.76
CA LEU A 250 -33.45 10.70 -17.89
C LEU A 250 -34.23 10.22 -16.65
N PRO A 251 -35.39 9.62 -16.81
CA PRO A 251 -36.22 9.14 -15.69
C PRO A 251 -35.47 8.12 -14.81
N THR A 252 -34.63 7.30 -15.42
CA THR A 252 -33.73 6.37 -14.74
C THR A 252 -32.31 6.58 -15.26
N LEU A 253 -31.33 6.63 -14.38
CA LEU A 253 -29.90 6.73 -14.72
C LEU A 253 -29.07 6.10 -13.63
N ASP A 254 -28.45 4.97 -13.92
CA ASP A 254 -27.46 4.37 -13.05
C ASP A 254 -26.19 5.23 -13.01
N LEU A 255 -25.61 5.40 -11.84
CA LEU A 255 -24.29 6.00 -11.66
C LEU A 255 -23.26 4.87 -11.59
N ILE A 256 -22.54 4.66 -12.68
CA ILE A 256 -21.61 3.53 -12.79
C ILE A 256 -20.16 4.05 -12.71
N ASP A 257 -19.35 3.39 -11.88
CA ASP A 257 -17.92 3.62 -11.74
C ASP A 257 -17.53 5.09 -11.44
N ILE A 258 -18.35 5.77 -10.64
CA ILE A 258 -18.06 7.13 -10.17
C ILE A 258 -16.75 7.13 -9.38
N ASP A 259 -15.81 7.98 -9.76
CA ASP A 259 -14.50 8.07 -9.13
C ASP A 259 -14.59 8.70 -7.74
N VAL A 260 -14.43 7.88 -6.71
CA VAL A 260 -14.38 8.27 -5.30
C VAL A 260 -13.00 8.03 -4.67
N THR A 261 -11.96 7.88 -5.49
CA THR A 261 -10.60 7.50 -5.06
C THR A 261 -10.08 8.39 -3.94
N LYS A 262 -10.23 9.71 -4.06
CA LYS A 262 -9.76 10.65 -3.05
C LYS A 262 -10.52 10.52 -1.72
N LEU A 263 -11.82 10.26 -1.76
CA LEU A 263 -12.65 10.07 -0.57
C LEU A 263 -12.26 8.78 0.16
N VAL A 264 -12.11 7.67 -0.58
CA VAL A 264 -11.70 6.37 -0.01
C VAL A 264 -10.27 6.42 0.54
N ASN A 265 -9.34 7.03 -0.20
CA ASN A 265 -7.98 7.23 0.28
C ASN A 265 -7.93 7.98 1.61
N ASP A 266 -8.71 9.05 1.73
CA ASP A 266 -8.87 9.83 2.97
C ASP A 266 -9.41 8.96 4.13
N MET A 267 -10.41 8.12 3.87
CA MET A 267 -10.99 7.21 4.87
C MET A 267 -9.96 6.19 5.37
N VAL A 268 -9.16 5.62 4.46
CA VAL A 268 -8.16 4.59 4.78
C VAL A 268 -6.98 5.19 5.54
N ILE A 269 -6.36 6.26 5.03
CA ILE A 269 -5.16 6.86 5.64
C ILE A 269 -5.46 7.37 7.07
N ASN A 270 -6.61 7.99 7.27
CA ASN A 270 -7.00 8.57 8.55
C ASN A 270 -7.70 7.55 9.48
N ASN A 271 -7.86 6.31 9.05
CA ASN A 271 -8.63 5.28 9.77
C ASN A 271 -10.01 5.81 10.21
N SER A 272 -10.69 6.53 9.31
CA SER A 272 -11.93 7.26 9.58
C SER A 272 -13.02 6.94 8.55
N ASN A 273 -13.29 5.64 8.36
CA ASN A 273 -14.35 5.19 7.46
C ASN A 273 -15.72 5.31 8.13
N TYR A 274 -16.36 6.45 7.93
CA TYR A 274 -17.75 6.68 8.32
C TYR A 274 -18.70 6.61 7.11
N GLY A 275 -18.17 6.34 5.89
CA GLY A 275 -18.93 6.15 4.67
C GLY A 275 -19.27 7.44 3.92
N PHE A 276 -20.33 7.35 3.15
CA PHE A 276 -20.77 8.38 2.22
C PHE A 276 -22.17 8.87 2.58
N MET A 277 -22.43 10.15 2.26
CA MET A 277 -23.76 10.73 2.24
C MET A 277 -24.07 11.20 0.83
N ILE A 278 -25.27 10.91 0.35
CA ILE A 278 -25.86 11.50 -0.84
C ILE A 278 -26.97 12.49 -0.45
N ARG A 279 -26.97 13.63 -1.13
CA ARG A 279 -28.02 14.67 -1.02
C ARG A 279 -28.08 15.50 -2.29
N LEU A 280 -29.21 16.19 -2.53
CA LEU A 280 -29.27 17.16 -3.62
C LEU A 280 -28.27 18.31 -3.40
N GLN A 281 -27.77 18.89 -4.49
CA GLN A 281 -26.97 20.11 -4.44
C GLN A 281 -27.81 21.30 -4.01
N ASN A 282 -28.98 21.45 -4.64
CA ASN A 282 -30.01 22.40 -4.34
C ASN A 282 -31.25 21.63 -3.89
N GLU A 283 -31.63 21.78 -2.62
CA GLU A 283 -32.80 21.10 -2.06
C GLU A 283 -34.05 21.91 -2.47
N ILE A 284 -34.46 21.77 -3.73
CA ILE A 284 -35.61 22.41 -4.35
C ILE A 284 -36.74 21.39 -4.41
N LEU A 285 -37.94 21.81 -4.01
CA LEU A 285 -39.13 20.95 -3.95
C LEU A 285 -39.40 20.25 -5.29
N TYR A 286 -39.81 18.98 -5.22
CA TYR A 286 -40.07 18.09 -6.34
C TYR A 286 -38.85 17.80 -7.21
N ASN A 287 -37.70 17.64 -6.59
CA ASN A 287 -36.51 17.07 -7.21
C ASN A 287 -36.09 15.80 -6.47
N SER A 288 -35.70 14.75 -7.20
CA SER A 288 -35.27 13.47 -6.62
C SER A 288 -34.25 12.73 -7.45
N ARG A 289 -33.41 11.97 -6.75
CA ARG A 289 -32.54 10.90 -7.22
C ARG A 289 -32.71 9.75 -6.25
N ILE A 290 -33.31 8.65 -6.69
CA ILE A 290 -33.58 7.49 -5.84
C ILE A 290 -32.86 6.28 -6.39
N PHE A 291 -32.03 5.68 -5.56
CA PHE A 291 -31.22 4.49 -5.89
C PHE A 291 -31.66 3.30 -5.04
N CYS A 292 -31.35 2.09 -5.49
CA CYS A 292 -31.51 0.87 -4.71
C CYS A 292 -30.55 0.83 -3.53
N SER A 293 -31.00 0.38 -2.36
CA SER A 293 -30.17 0.07 -1.21
C SER A 293 -29.70 -1.39 -1.24
N SER A 294 -28.91 -1.82 -0.24
CA SER A 294 -28.59 -3.24 -0.05
C SER A 294 -29.79 -4.10 0.39
N LYS A 295 -30.93 -3.48 0.68
CA LYS A 295 -32.20 -4.16 1.04
C LYS A 295 -33.12 -4.34 -0.17
N TYR A 296 -32.74 -3.78 -1.32
CA TYR A 296 -33.49 -4.00 -2.56
C TYR A 296 -33.49 -5.49 -2.95
N PRO A 297 -34.62 -6.09 -3.41
CA PRO A 297 -34.69 -7.54 -3.65
C PRO A 297 -33.72 -8.09 -4.68
N ASP A 298 -33.34 -7.28 -5.68
CA ASP A 298 -32.33 -7.65 -6.68
C ASP A 298 -30.93 -7.21 -6.24
N ALA A 299 -30.13 -8.18 -5.78
CA ALA A 299 -28.76 -7.94 -5.30
C ALA A 299 -27.81 -7.39 -6.40
N THR A 300 -28.14 -7.54 -7.68
CA THR A 300 -27.33 -6.96 -8.77
C THR A 300 -27.44 -5.44 -8.83
N LYS A 301 -28.45 -4.87 -8.18
CA LYS A 301 -28.73 -3.43 -8.04
C LYS A 301 -28.27 -2.85 -6.71
N HIS A 302 -27.65 -3.63 -5.84
CA HIS A 302 -27.10 -3.10 -4.59
C HIS A 302 -25.92 -2.15 -4.89
N PRO A 303 -25.71 -1.11 -4.06
CA PRO A 303 -24.52 -0.26 -4.16
C PRO A 303 -23.24 -1.09 -4.21
N LYS A 304 -22.30 -0.69 -5.05
CA LYS A 304 -21.03 -1.40 -5.25
C LYS A 304 -19.86 -0.43 -5.17
N LEU A 305 -18.83 -0.82 -4.43
CA LEU A 305 -17.55 -0.11 -4.39
C LEU A 305 -16.42 -1.06 -4.82
N VAL A 306 -15.71 -0.71 -5.87
CA VAL A 306 -14.52 -1.43 -6.32
C VAL A 306 -13.29 -0.62 -5.91
N VAL A 307 -12.45 -1.20 -5.07
CA VAL A 307 -11.20 -0.56 -4.60
C VAL A 307 -10.01 -1.34 -5.10
N VAL A 308 -9.08 -0.64 -5.76
CA VAL A 308 -7.80 -1.17 -6.20
C VAL A 308 -6.70 -0.51 -5.38
N TYR A 309 -5.86 -1.32 -4.74
CA TYR A 309 -4.77 -0.80 -3.91
C TYR A 309 -3.50 -1.64 -4.00
N GLN A 310 -2.39 -1.07 -3.54
CA GLN A 310 -1.08 -1.70 -3.39
C GLN A 310 -0.58 -1.56 -1.95
N LEU A 311 0.15 -2.56 -1.46
CA LEU A 311 0.89 -2.48 -0.19
C LEU A 311 2.18 -1.66 -0.39
N LYS A 312 2.52 -0.81 0.58
CA LYS A 312 3.81 -0.11 0.64
C LYS A 312 4.86 -0.95 1.32
#